data_f88e259db5a1bbe3cdb1fc3bbf1234ff
#
_entry.id   f88e259db5a1bbe3cdb1fc3bbf1234ff
#
_cell.length_a   1.000
_cell.length_b   1.000
_cell.length_c   1.000
_cell.angle_alpha   90.00
_cell.angle_beta   90.00
_cell.angle_gamma   90.00
#
_symmetry.space_group_name_H-M   'P 1'
#
loop_
_entity.id
_entity.type
_entity.pdbx_description
1 polymer ?
#
loop_
_entity_poly.entity_id
_entity_poly.type
_entity_poly.pdbx_seq_one_letter_code
_entity_poly.pdbx_strand_id
1 'polypeptide(L)'
;MVIERTPEINKEDLFKAIISPPNIQIEEIVEKINNSFDYWDTVKYKKCPAGYTPTRLWTFVKASRLKSMVKVWGKYGVNLSLTNVMQRMCHEFDMFWGGSWGADSTIDSKNKEQYLVSSLMEEAIYSSQMEGAATTRKVAKEMLKKKMTPRDKSQQMIHNNY
;
A
#
# COMPACT_ATOMS: atom_id res chain seq x y z
N MET A 1 9.08 17.09 -6.65
CA MET A 1 7.93 17.45 -5.79
C MET A 1 8.49 17.80 -4.42
N VAL A 2 8.31 19.03 -3.94
CA VAL A 2 8.77 19.44 -2.60
C VAL A 2 7.64 19.14 -1.63
N ILE A 3 7.87 18.25 -0.66
CA ILE A 3 6.90 17.95 0.39
C ILE A 3 6.88 19.13 1.36
N GLU A 4 5.70 19.69 1.60
CA GLU A 4 5.52 20.80 2.53
C GLU A 4 5.86 20.35 3.96
N ARG A 5 6.59 21.20 4.71
CA ARG A 5 6.90 20.91 6.11
C ARG A 5 5.65 21.01 6.97
N THR A 6 5.48 20.02 7.85
CA THR A 6 4.39 20.05 8.85
C THR A 6 4.66 21.14 9.89
N PRO A 7 3.61 21.72 10.51
CA PRO A 7 3.80 22.61 11.64
C PRO A 7 4.49 21.86 12.79
N GLU A 8 5.32 22.58 13.52
CA GLU A 8 5.91 22.08 14.76
C GLU A 8 4.80 21.90 15.80
N ILE A 9 4.75 20.73 16.39
CA ILE A 9 3.78 20.40 17.43
C ILE A 9 4.52 20.36 18.76
N ASN A 10 4.02 21.09 19.74
CA ASN A 10 4.54 21.04 21.10
C ASN A 10 4.34 19.63 21.68
N LYS A 11 5.38 19.09 22.31
CA LYS A 11 5.35 17.76 22.95
C LYS A 11 4.26 17.63 24.02
N GLU A 12 4.01 18.70 24.78
CA GLU A 12 2.94 18.73 25.80
C GLU A 12 1.56 18.61 25.17
N ASP A 13 1.29 19.35 24.07
CA ASP A 13 0.01 19.29 23.38
C ASP A 13 -0.21 17.92 22.73
N LEU A 14 0.85 17.33 22.18
CA LEU A 14 0.82 15.97 21.63
C LEU A 14 0.52 14.95 22.73
N PHE A 15 1.18 15.06 23.88
CA PHE A 15 0.96 14.17 25.02
C PHE A 15 -0.46 14.31 25.57
N LYS A 16 -0.98 15.54 25.71
CA LYS A 16 -2.38 15.79 26.09
C LYS A 16 -3.36 15.16 25.10
N ALA A 17 -3.11 15.29 23.82
CA ALA A 17 -3.95 14.68 22.76
C ALA A 17 -3.92 13.13 22.78
N ILE A 18 -2.84 12.53 23.26
CA ILE A 18 -2.73 11.08 23.45
C ILE A 18 -3.57 10.59 24.63
N ILE A 19 -3.50 11.32 25.77
CA ILE A 19 -4.19 10.90 27.02
C ILE A 19 -5.67 11.27 26.99
N SER A 20 -6.00 12.46 26.49
CA SER A 20 -7.37 12.99 26.45
C SER A 20 -7.85 13.01 25.01
N PRO A 21 -8.58 11.97 24.58
CA PRO A 21 -9.13 11.92 23.23
C PRO A 21 -10.08 13.11 23.02
N PRO A 22 -10.16 13.62 21.77
CA PRO A 22 -11.08 14.71 21.44
C PRO A 22 -12.53 14.22 21.51
N ASN A 23 -13.47 15.13 21.28
CA ASN A 23 -14.87 14.75 21.16
C ASN A 23 -15.11 13.86 19.93
N ILE A 24 -16.23 13.16 19.90
CA ILE A 24 -16.60 12.18 18.86
C ILE A 24 -16.51 12.78 17.43
N GLN A 25 -16.92 14.05 17.25
CA GLN A 25 -16.87 14.70 15.93
C GLN A 25 -15.43 14.84 15.40
N ILE A 26 -14.48 15.15 16.28
CA ILE A 26 -13.06 15.25 15.90
C ILE A 26 -12.47 13.87 15.66
N GLU A 27 -12.86 12.87 16.45
CA GLU A 27 -12.42 11.49 16.24
C GLU A 27 -12.83 10.97 14.85
N GLU A 28 -14.06 11.19 14.44
CA GLU A 28 -14.54 10.82 13.09
C GLU A 28 -13.76 11.52 11.97
N ILE A 29 -13.43 12.81 12.15
CA ILE A 29 -12.64 13.56 11.17
C ILE A 29 -11.21 13.02 11.12
N VAL A 30 -10.60 12.78 12.27
CA VAL A 30 -9.25 12.20 12.38
C VAL A 30 -9.20 10.82 11.74
N GLU A 31 -10.20 9.99 11.97
CA GLU A 31 -10.32 8.67 11.36
C GLU A 31 -10.42 8.75 9.84
N LYS A 32 -11.27 9.63 9.31
CA LYS A 32 -11.38 9.88 7.85
C LYS A 32 -10.06 10.34 7.25
N ILE A 33 -9.35 11.25 7.91
CA ILE A 33 -8.03 11.73 7.48
C ILE A 33 -7.01 10.58 7.46
N ASN A 34 -7.00 9.73 8.48
CA ASN A 34 -6.09 8.60 8.56
C ASN A 34 -6.41 7.52 7.51
N ASN A 35 -7.67 7.23 7.29
CA ASN A 35 -8.12 6.24 6.29
C ASN A 35 -7.88 6.70 4.84
N SER A 36 -7.84 8.01 4.59
CA SER A 36 -7.46 8.60 3.29
C SER A 36 -5.96 8.80 3.14
N PHE A 37 -5.17 8.50 4.16
CA PHE A 37 -3.72 8.74 4.21
C PHE A 37 -3.33 10.21 3.96
N ASP A 38 -4.22 11.16 4.27
CA ASP A 38 -3.98 12.57 4.03
C ASP A 38 -2.78 13.09 4.83
N TYR A 39 -1.97 13.91 4.18
CA TYR A 39 -0.85 14.59 4.78
C TYR A 39 -1.19 16.06 5.07
N TRP A 40 -0.26 16.80 5.69
CA TRP A 40 -0.47 18.18 6.10
C TRP A 40 -0.90 19.11 4.97
N ASP A 41 -0.33 18.96 3.80
CA ASP A 41 -0.66 19.73 2.60
C ASP A 41 -2.15 19.68 2.23
N THR A 42 -2.81 18.57 2.51
CA THR A 42 -4.26 18.37 2.33
C THR A 42 -5.05 18.76 3.59
N VAL A 43 -4.57 18.37 4.77
CA VAL A 43 -5.30 18.56 6.04
C VAL A 43 -5.48 20.03 6.39
N LYS A 44 -4.52 20.89 6.07
CA LYS A 44 -4.58 22.34 6.36
C LYS A 44 -5.75 23.06 5.69
N TYR A 45 -6.29 22.52 4.60
CA TYR A 45 -7.43 23.07 3.85
C TYR A 45 -8.78 22.43 4.25
N LYS A 46 -8.77 21.41 5.10
CA LYS A 46 -10.02 20.78 5.53
C LYS A 46 -10.78 21.71 6.47
N LYS A 47 -12.11 21.68 6.33
CA LYS A 47 -13.00 22.45 7.22
C LYS A 47 -12.89 21.91 8.65
N CYS A 48 -12.43 22.76 9.55
CA CYS A 48 -12.36 22.44 10.97
C CYS A 48 -13.68 22.75 11.66
N PRO A 49 -14.11 21.96 12.65
CA PRO A 49 -15.22 22.31 13.54
C PRO A 49 -14.96 23.59 14.33
N ALA A 50 -16.02 24.21 14.86
CA ALA A 50 -15.91 25.39 15.65
C ALA A 50 -14.94 25.23 16.84
N GLY A 51 -14.06 26.21 17.04
CA GLY A 51 -13.05 26.15 18.09
C GLY A 51 -11.79 25.35 17.81
N TYR A 52 -11.65 24.78 16.60
CA TYR A 52 -10.46 24.04 16.19
C TYR A 52 -9.73 24.73 15.03
N THR A 53 -8.41 24.78 15.13
CA THR A 53 -7.52 25.21 14.05
C THR A 53 -7.00 24.00 13.29
N PRO A 54 -6.57 24.14 12.01
CA PRO A 54 -5.94 23.04 11.28
C PRO A 54 -4.72 22.46 12.01
N THR A 55 -3.93 23.28 12.68
CA THR A 55 -2.77 22.83 13.46
C THR A 55 -3.20 21.96 14.65
N ARG A 56 -4.26 22.34 15.35
CA ARG A 56 -4.80 21.56 16.46
C ARG A 56 -5.41 20.25 15.97
N LEU A 57 -6.12 20.25 14.85
CA LEU A 57 -6.60 19.03 14.20
C LEU A 57 -5.43 18.11 13.82
N TRP A 58 -4.35 18.68 13.26
CA TRP A 58 -3.15 17.92 12.93
C TRP A 58 -2.47 17.30 14.16
N THR A 59 -2.52 17.95 15.31
CA THR A 59 -2.03 17.36 16.57
C THR A 59 -2.78 16.09 16.93
N PHE A 60 -4.10 16.05 16.79
CA PHE A 60 -4.91 14.84 17.02
C PHE A 60 -4.64 13.76 15.97
N VAL A 61 -4.45 14.12 14.71
CA VAL A 61 -4.03 13.17 13.65
C VAL A 61 -2.69 12.52 14.01
N LYS A 62 -1.70 13.31 14.42
CA LYS A 62 -0.40 12.81 14.86
C LYS A 62 -0.50 11.92 16.10
N ALA A 63 -1.30 12.32 17.09
CA ALA A 63 -1.54 11.55 18.31
C ALA A 63 -2.17 10.19 17.99
N SER A 64 -3.17 10.16 17.11
CA SER A 64 -3.81 8.93 16.65
C SER A 64 -2.82 8.00 15.93
N ARG A 65 -2.01 8.56 15.01
CA ARG A 65 -0.98 7.80 14.29
C ARG A 65 0.08 7.22 15.22
N LEU A 66 0.46 7.93 16.28
CA LEU A 66 1.40 7.42 17.28
C LEU A 66 0.83 6.27 18.10
N LYS A 67 -0.46 6.30 18.43
CA LYS A 67 -1.13 5.20 19.15
C LYS A 67 -1.11 3.87 18.39
N SER A 68 -1.24 3.94 17.06
CA SER A 68 -1.26 2.77 16.17
C SER A 68 0.08 2.48 15.49
N MET A 69 1.16 3.07 15.99
CA MET A 69 2.48 2.98 15.38
C MET A 69 3.16 1.64 15.68
N VAL A 70 3.62 0.98 14.63
CA VAL A 70 4.44 -0.23 14.69
C VAL A 70 5.81 0.05 14.07
N LYS A 71 6.87 -0.40 14.74
CA LYS A 71 8.23 -0.33 14.20
C LYS A 71 8.39 -1.43 13.13
N VAL A 72 8.64 -1.01 11.89
CA VAL A 72 8.87 -1.94 10.78
C VAL A 72 10.36 -2.21 10.59
N TRP A 73 11.16 -1.15 10.50
CA TRP A 73 12.62 -1.24 10.37
C TRP A 73 13.33 -0.38 11.41
N GLY A 74 13.58 -0.97 12.58
CA GLY A 74 14.21 -0.25 13.69
C GLY A 74 15.56 0.38 13.33
N LYS A 75 16.37 -0.32 12.52
CA LYS A 75 17.69 0.18 12.07
C LYS A 75 17.60 1.50 11.28
N TYR A 76 16.53 1.70 10.52
CA TYR A 76 16.35 2.89 9.67
C TYR A 76 15.33 3.87 10.25
N GLY A 77 14.80 3.61 11.45
CA GLY A 77 13.77 4.47 12.07
C GLY A 77 12.44 4.49 11.33
N VAL A 78 12.16 3.47 10.49
CA VAL A 78 10.91 3.39 9.74
C VAL A 78 9.81 2.83 10.61
N ASN A 79 8.74 3.60 10.72
CA ASN A 79 7.55 3.25 11.49
C ASN A 79 6.33 3.28 10.57
N LEU A 80 5.36 2.40 10.83
CA LEU A 80 4.08 2.32 10.15
C LEU A 80 2.95 2.60 11.14
N SER A 81 2.03 3.50 10.80
CA SER A 81 0.78 3.66 11.55
C SER A 81 -0.31 2.83 10.91
N LEU A 82 -0.82 1.84 11.63
CA LEU A 82 -1.90 0.98 11.14
C LEU A 82 -3.23 1.73 11.19
N THR A 83 -3.87 1.91 10.05
CA THR A 83 -5.23 2.45 9.95
C THR A 83 -6.26 1.33 9.92
N ASN A 84 -7.53 1.64 10.23
CA ASN A 84 -8.63 0.67 10.14
C ASN A 84 -8.80 0.13 8.71
N VAL A 85 -8.57 0.97 7.71
CA VAL A 85 -8.60 0.55 6.29
C VAL A 85 -7.50 -0.45 5.98
N MET A 86 -6.26 -0.21 6.43
CA MET A 86 -5.15 -1.14 6.24
C MET A 86 -5.43 -2.49 6.91
N GLN A 87 -5.90 -2.48 8.16
CA GLN A 87 -6.22 -3.70 8.89
C GLN A 87 -7.31 -4.52 8.19
N ARG A 88 -8.37 -3.84 7.71
CA ARG A 88 -9.42 -4.49 6.94
C ARG A 88 -8.90 -5.09 5.63
N MET A 89 -8.10 -4.35 4.87
CA MET A 89 -7.50 -4.84 3.62
C MET A 89 -6.58 -6.04 3.87
N CYS A 90 -5.77 -6.01 4.92
CA CYS A 90 -4.94 -7.16 5.30
C CYS A 90 -5.80 -8.37 5.67
N HIS A 91 -6.87 -8.16 6.44
CA HIS A 91 -7.80 -9.23 6.79
C HIS A 91 -8.51 -9.81 5.55
N GLU A 92 -9.01 -8.96 4.65
CA GLU A 92 -9.59 -9.41 3.38
C GLU A 92 -8.57 -10.19 2.55
N PHE A 93 -7.34 -9.71 2.51
CA PHE A 93 -6.25 -10.40 1.81
C PHE A 93 -5.98 -11.78 2.43
N ASP A 94 -5.88 -11.87 3.74
CA ASP A 94 -5.67 -13.14 4.45
C ASP A 94 -6.83 -14.12 4.21
N MET A 95 -8.08 -13.63 4.20
CA MET A 95 -9.27 -14.45 3.97
C MET A 95 -9.37 -14.98 2.54
N PHE A 96 -9.02 -14.17 1.54
CA PHE A 96 -9.21 -14.52 0.13
C PHE A 96 -7.95 -15.10 -0.53
N TRP A 97 -6.76 -14.76 -0.03
CA TRP A 97 -5.48 -15.10 -0.66
C TRP A 97 -4.57 -15.96 0.22
N GLY A 98 -4.78 -15.95 1.53
CA GLY A 98 -3.95 -16.71 2.48
C GLY A 98 -4.13 -18.22 2.40
N GLY A 99 -5.13 -18.70 1.65
CA GLY A 99 -5.49 -20.12 1.60
C GLY A 99 -5.99 -20.65 2.94
N SER A 100 -6.70 -21.76 2.93
CA SER A 100 -7.05 -22.45 4.18
C SER A 100 -5.96 -23.47 4.53
N TRP A 101 -5.50 -23.44 5.76
CA TRP A 101 -4.67 -24.50 6.31
C TRP A 101 -5.47 -25.82 6.28
N GLY A 102 -5.14 -26.73 5.36
CA GLY A 102 -5.83 -28.00 5.20
C GLY A 102 -6.88 -28.07 4.08
N ALA A 103 -7.12 -26.99 3.31
CA ALA A 103 -7.81 -27.17 2.05
C ALA A 103 -6.87 -27.83 1.05
N ASP A 104 -7.31 -28.92 0.46
CA ASP A 104 -6.67 -29.48 -0.72
C ASP A 104 -6.45 -28.34 -1.71
N SER A 105 -5.21 -28.20 -2.19
CA SER A 105 -4.87 -27.17 -3.14
C SER A 105 -5.85 -27.29 -4.33
N THR A 106 -6.57 -26.19 -4.62
CA THR A 106 -7.52 -26.12 -5.76
C THR A 106 -6.86 -26.45 -7.09
N ILE A 107 -5.54 -26.55 -7.10
CA ILE A 107 -4.72 -26.90 -8.25
C ILE A 107 -4.23 -28.34 -8.04
N ASP A 108 -4.68 -29.24 -8.90
CA ASP A 108 -4.17 -30.63 -8.97
C ASP A 108 -2.64 -30.58 -9.03
N SER A 109 -1.99 -31.42 -8.22
CA SER A 109 -0.53 -31.53 -8.15
C SER A 109 0.13 -31.75 -9.53
N LYS A 110 -0.57 -32.44 -10.45
CA LYS A 110 -0.13 -32.64 -11.82
C LYS A 110 -0.08 -31.37 -12.66
N ASN A 111 -0.92 -30.40 -12.34
CA ASN A 111 -1.02 -29.13 -13.09
C ASN A 111 -0.28 -27.96 -12.41
N LYS A 112 0.24 -28.17 -11.19
CA LYS A 112 0.87 -27.13 -10.38
C LYS A 112 2.06 -26.48 -11.08
N GLU A 113 2.94 -27.28 -11.67
CA GLU A 113 4.11 -26.79 -12.40
C GLU A 113 3.70 -26.00 -13.65
N GLN A 114 2.72 -26.49 -14.39
CA GLN A 114 2.20 -25.84 -15.59
C GLN A 114 1.50 -24.50 -15.26
N TYR A 115 0.80 -24.45 -14.13
CA TYR A 115 0.19 -23.23 -13.61
C TYR A 115 1.25 -22.22 -13.19
N LEU A 116 2.27 -22.64 -12.43
CA LEU A 116 3.37 -21.80 -12.00
C LEU A 116 4.11 -21.17 -13.19
N VAL A 117 4.51 -21.98 -14.17
CA VAL A 117 5.17 -21.51 -15.39
C VAL A 117 4.29 -20.52 -16.15
N SER A 118 2.99 -20.80 -16.27
CA SER A 118 2.05 -19.87 -16.94
C SER A 118 1.93 -18.55 -16.19
N SER A 119 1.88 -18.57 -14.85
CA SER A 119 1.80 -17.38 -14.02
C SER A 119 3.05 -16.53 -14.12
N LEU A 120 4.24 -17.14 -14.08
CA LEU A 120 5.51 -16.43 -14.26
C LEU A 120 5.62 -15.76 -15.63
N MET A 121 5.16 -16.45 -16.69
CA MET A 121 5.12 -15.85 -18.03
C MET A 121 4.20 -14.63 -18.07
N GLU A 122 3.00 -14.71 -17.48
CA GLU A 122 2.06 -13.59 -17.46
C GLU A 122 2.64 -12.42 -16.66
N GLU A 123 3.24 -12.68 -15.50
CA GLU A 123 3.88 -11.66 -14.68
C GLU A 123 4.99 -10.94 -15.44
N ALA A 124 5.91 -11.67 -16.08
CA ALA A 124 6.98 -11.08 -16.87
C ALA A 124 6.45 -10.21 -18.03
N ILE A 125 5.38 -10.66 -18.69
CA ILE A 125 4.75 -9.91 -19.79
C ILE A 125 4.11 -8.62 -19.26
N TYR A 126 3.27 -8.69 -18.22
CA TYR A 126 2.58 -7.52 -17.70
C TYR A 126 3.52 -6.52 -17.07
N SER A 127 4.50 -6.97 -16.28
CA SER A 127 5.52 -6.11 -15.68
C SER A 127 6.27 -5.33 -16.77
N SER A 128 6.74 -6.01 -17.81
CA SER A 128 7.44 -5.37 -18.94
C SER A 128 6.54 -4.40 -19.71
N GLN A 129 5.26 -4.71 -19.88
CA GLN A 129 4.31 -3.80 -20.54
C GLN A 129 4.06 -2.55 -19.70
N MET A 130 4.00 -2.65 -18.38
CA MET A 130 3.92 -1.50 -17.47
C MET A 130 5.16 -0.62 -17.56
N GLU A 131 6.32 -1.20 -17.82
CA GLU A 131 7.58 -0.50 -18.05
C GLU A 131 7.74 0.04 -19.48
N GLY A 132 6.75 -0.16 -20.36
CA GLY A 132 6.70 0.41 -21.70
C GLY A 132 7.03 -0.56 -22.83
N ALA A 133 7.11 -1.87 -22.61
CA ALA A 133 7.26 -2.84 -23.69
C ALA A 133 6.01 -2.86 -24.59
N ALA A 134 6.20 -2.60 -25.89
CA ALA A 134 5.11 -2.50 -26.88
C ALA A 134 4.67 -3.84 -27.48
N THR A 135 5.28 -4.96 -27.06
CA THR A 135 4.96 -6.30 -27.58
C THR A 135 3.58 -6.75 -27.08
N THR A 136 2.75 -7.27 -28.00
CA THR A 136 1.42 -7.80 -27.61
C THR A 136 1.57 -9.05 -26.76
N ARG A 137 0.63 -9.27 -25.82
CA ARG A 137 0.61 -10.44 -24.93
C ARG A 137 0.70 -11.76 -25.70
N LYS A 138 0.00 -11.87 -26.84
CA LYS A 138 0.00 -13.07 -27.67
C LYS A 138 1.39 -13.40 -28.21
N VAL A 139 2.06 -12.41 -28.80
CA VAL A 139 3.41 -12.53 -29.36
C VAL A 139 4.43 -12.85 -28.27
N ALA A 140 4.37 -12.13 -27.14
CA ALA A 140 5.24 -12.38 -26.01
C ALA A 140 5.09 -13.80 -25.44
N LYS A 141 3.86 -14.26 -25.24
CA LYS A 141 3.58 -15.60 -24.73
C LYS A 141 4.05 -16.71 -25.68
N GLU A 142 3.90 -16.48 -26.99
CA GLU A 142 4.40 -17.42 -28.00
C GLU A 142 5.94 -17.46 -28.02
N MET A 143 6.60 -16.31 -27.93
CA MET A 143 8.06 -16.19 -27.85
C MET A 143 8.61 -16.97 -26.65
N LEU A 144 8.07 -16.76 -25.45
CA LEU A 144 8.52 -17.45 -24.23
C LEU A 144 8.26 -18.95 -24.29
N LYS A 145 7.07 -19.39 -24.72
CA LYS A 145 6.73 -20.81 -24.84
C LYS A 145 7.63 -21.57 -25.82
N LYS A 146 7.94 -20.94 -26.96
CA LYS A 146 8.77 -21.54 -27.98
C LYS A 146 10.27 -21.29 -27.79
N LYS A 147 10.65 -20.60 -26.70
CA LYS A 147 12.05 -20.22 -26.42
C LYS A 147 12.72 -19.49 -27.60
N MET A 148 11.97 -18.63 -28.27
CA MET A 148 12.46 -17.87 -29.43
C MET A 148 13.37 -16.73 -28.99
N THR A 149 14.39 -16.45 -29.79
CA THR A 149 15.25 -15.26 -29.58
C THR A 149 14.46 -13.96 -29.75
N PRO A 150 14.56 -13.03 -28.80
CA PRO A 150 13.92 -11.71 -28.92
C PRO A 150 14.38 -10.96 -30.18
N ARG A 151 13.44 -10.32 -30.88
CA ARG A 151 13.68 -9.60 -32.14
C ARG A 151 13.86 -8.09 -31.94
N ASP A 152 13.37 -7.56 -30.84
CA ASP A 152 13.40 -6.13 -30.52
C ASP A 152 13.59 -5.90 -29.01
N LYS A 153 13.76 -4.62 -28.62
CA LYS A 153 13.99 -4.24 -27.22
C LYS A 153 12.83 -4.62 -26.29
N SER A 154 11.59 -4.53 -26.76
CA SER A 154 10.42 -4.89 -25.97
C SER A 154 10.37 -6.36 -25.67
N GLN A 155 10.67 -7.21 -26.69
CA GLN A 155 10.77 -8.65 -26.49
C GLN A 155 11.97 -9.03 -25.62
N GLN A 156 13.09 -8.31 -25.76
CA GLN A 156 14.26 -8.53 -24.90
C GLN A 156 13.96 -8.19 -23.43
N MET A 157 13.20 -7.10 -23.17
CA MET A 157 12.77 -6.75 -21.82
C MET A 157 11.92 -7.86 -21.19
N ILE A 158 10.92 -8.35 -21.93
CA ILE A 158 10.06 -9.45 -21.48
C ILE A 158 10.86 -10.72 -21.23
N HIS A 159 11.81 -11.03 -22.11
CA HIS A 159 12.68 -12.21 -21.97
C HIS A 159 13.59 -12.12 -20.74
N ASN A 160 14.09 -10.95 -20.42
CA ASN A 160 14.97 -10.73 -19.26
C ASN A 160 14.20 -10.78 -17.92
N ASN A 161 12.90 -10.46 -17.94
CA ASN A 161 12.05 -10.50 -16.76
C ASN A 161 11.44 -11.88 -16.50
N TYR A 162 11.49 -12.79 -17.48
CA TYR A 162 11.06 -14.18 -17.38
C TYR A 162 12.20 -15.10 -16.95
#